data_8ee0f68e209a5f3f87363821f62a7011
#
_entry.id   8ee0f68e209a5f3f87363821f62a7011
#
_cell.length_a   1.000
_cell.length_b   1.000
_cell.length_c   1.000
_cell.angle_alpha   90.00
_cell.angle_beta   90.00
_cell.angle_gamma   90.00
#
_symmetry.space_group_name_H-M   'P 1'
#
loop_
_entity.id
_entity.type
_entity.pdbx_description
1 polymer ?
#
loop_
_entity_poly.entity_id
_entity_poly.type
_entity_poly.pdbx_seq_one_letter_code
_entity_poly.pdbx_strand_id
1 'polypeptide(L)'
;ECARQSYTEYFWCVFAKSKLEHGFSFHYHPDCLERPHHYIFKCYNPMIDYAYGHMGIILYHRQMVLDAKEWGPDFTCSFPVKLVDQISNTANYFHTPFLTYRTAFRECVKLSSNCIDGSDHKQNANILSMWCSSDNEWTKRGSQDAVQHVKDGGDLMQVFDWQFIESKYGVWI
;
A
#
# COMPACT_ATOMS: atom_id res chain seq x y z
N GLU A 1 -6.27 -14.23 -10.07
CA GLU A 1 -5.64 -15.36 -10.81
C GLU A 1 -4.68 -16.15 -9.89
N CYS A 2 -3.74 -15.51 -9.18
CA CYS A 2 -2.80 -16.19 -8.27
C CYS A 2 -3.50 -17.11 -7.27
N ALA A 3 -4.59 -16.66 -6.65
CA ALA A 3 -5.37 -17.48 -5.73
C ALA A 3 -6.00 -18.72 -6.38
N ARG A 4 -6.37 -18.65 -7.66
CA ARG A 4 -6.90 -19.81 -8.41
C ARG A 4 -5.84 -20.83 -8.72
N GLN A 5 -4.61 -20.39 -8.97
CA GLN A 5 -3.45 -21.25 -9.28
C GLN A 5 -2.76 -21.79 -8.04
N SER A 6 -2.98 -21.19 -6.86
CA SER A 6 -2.42 -21.70 -5.60
C SER A 6 -3.14 -22.96 -5.14
N TYR A 7 -2.37 -23.91 -4.58
CA TYR A 7 -2.87 -25.14 -3.98
C TYR A 7 -2.80 -25.14 -2.46
N THR A 8 -2.23 -24.07 -1.87
CA THR A 8 -2.06 -23.92 -0.43
C THR A 8 -3.13 -23.01 0.15
N GLU A 9 -3.39 -23.09 1.44
CA GLU A 9 -4.31 -22.22 2.18
C GLU A 9 -3.86 -20.75 2.10
N TYR A 10 -2.56 -20.53 2.15
CA TYR A 10 -1.93 -19.22 2.00
C TYR A 10 -0.98 -19.19 0.81
N PHE A 11 -0.82 -18.02 0.18
CA PHE A 11 0.17 -17.80 -0.86
C PHE A 11 0.83 -16.43 -0.72
N TRP A 12 2.11 -16.37 -1.06
CA TRP A 12 2.90 -15.15 -1.03
C TRP A 12 2.64 -14.29 -2.26
N CYS A 13 2.47 -12.99 -2.04
CA CYS A 13 2.48 -11.97 -3.09
C CYS A 13 3.70 -11.07 -2.89
N VAL A 14 4.60 -11.09 -3.86
CA VAL A 14 5.82 -10.29 -3.88
C VAL A 14 5.74 -9.33 -5.06
N PHE A 15 5.85 -8.03 -4.80
CA PHE A 15 5.84 -7.04 -5.88
C PHE A 15 7.16 -7.08 -6.66
N ALA A 16 7.08 -7.13 -7.99
CA ALA A 16 8.21 -7.33 -8.89
C ALA A 16 9.35 -6.29 -8.75
N LYS A 17 9.03 -5.10 -8.24
CA LYS A 17 10.00 -4.02 -8.03
C LYS A 17 10.48 -3.89 -6.58
N SER A 18 10.13 -4.84 -5.72
CA SER A 18 10.60 -4.88 -4.33
C SER A 18 12.02 -5.44 -4.27
N LYS A 19 12.88 -4.79 -3.51
CA LYS A 19 14.18 -5.34 -3.14
C LYS A 19 14.01 -6.05 -1.80
N LEU A 20 14.11 -7.39 -1.81
CA LEU A 20 14.00 -8.19 -0.58
C LEU A 20 15.09 -7.82 0.42
N GLU A 21 14.73 -7.78 1.69
CA GLU A 21 15.70 -7.63 2.78
C GLU A 21 16.51 -8.92 2.94
N HIS A 22 17.80 -8.73 3.24
CA HIS A 22 18.69 -9.85 3.50
C HIS A 22 18.22 -10.61 4.74
N GLY A 23 17.98 -11.92 4.58
CA GLY A 23 17.49 -12.76 5.68
C GLY A 23 15.97 -12.77 5.85
N PHE A 24 15.19 -12.09 5.00
CA PHE A 24 13.74 -12.29 4.99
C PHE A 24 13.41 -13.74 4.67
N SER A 25 12.59 -14.36 5.51
CA SER A 25 12.20 -15.76 5.37
C SER A 25 10.75 -15.92 4.99
N PHE A 26 10.48 -16.72 3.96
CA PHE A 26 9.14 -17.11 3.55
C PHE A 26 8.56 -18.27 4.41
N HIS A 27 9.18 -18.63 5.53
CA HIS A 27 8.75 -19.66 6.45
C HIS A 27 7.81 -19.14 7.57
N TYR A 28 7.07 -18.06 7.30
CA TYR A 28 6.07 -17.58 8.24
C TYR A 28 4.86 -18.52 8.26
N HIS A 29 4.47 -18.93 9.46
CA HIS A 29 3.31 -19.80 9.68
C HIS A 29 2.24 -19.03 10.46
N PRO A 30 1.08 -18.74 9.84
CA PRO A 30 -0.09 -18.24 10.55
C PRO A 30 -0.51 -19.15 11.70
N ASP A 31 -1.02 -18.57 12.78
CA ASP A 31 -1.61 -19.36 13.86
C ASP A 31 -2.93 -19.96 13.36
N CYS A 32 -3.02 -21.29 13.33
CA CYS A 32 -4.19 -22.02 12.87
C CYS A 32 -5.40 -21.91 13.82
N LEU A 33 -5.22 -21.38 15.04
CA LEU A 33 -6.29 -21.14 16.00
C LEU A 33 -6.92 -19.75 15.86
N GLU A 34 -6.26 -18.86 15.15
CA GLU A 34 -6.80 -17.53 14.84
C GLU A 34 -7.77 -17.58 13.64
N ARG A 35 -8.65 -16.58 13.56
CA ARG A 35 -9.46 -16.37 12.36
C ARG A 35 -8.53 -16.08 11.18
N PRO A 36 -8.90 -16.47 9.95
CA PRO A 36 -8.11 -16.17 8.78
C PRO A 36 -7.88 -14.65 8.59
N HIS A 37 -6.65 -14.27 8.29
CA HIS A 37 -6.23 -12.91 7.98
C HIS A 37 -5.32 -12.91 6.76
N HIS A 38 -5.22 -11.77 6.09
CA HIS A 38 -4.05 -11.47 5.26
C HIS A 38 -2.95 -10.93 6.17
N TYR A 39 -1.71 -11.35 5.95
CA TYR A 39 -0.56 -10.89 6.73
C TYR A 39 0.27 -9.94 5.87
N ILE A 40 0.40 -8.69 6.31
CA ILE A 40 1.17 -7.65 5.63
C ILE A 40 2.48 -7.46 6.39
N PHE A 41 3.59 -7.66 5.72
CA PHE A 41 4.92 -7.39 6.26
C PHE A 41 5.30 -5.93 5.98
N LYS A 42 6.10 -5.32 6.87
CA LYS A 42 6.56 -3.95 6.66
C LYS A 42 7.49 -3.85 5.45
N CYS A 43 7.39 -2.75 4.75
CA CYS A 43 8.32 -2.33 3.70
C CYS A 43 9.01 -1.04 4.12
N TYR A 44 10.33 -0.97 3.98
CA TYR A 44 11.05 0.28 4.13
C TYR A 44 10.84 1.17 2.90
N ASN A 45 10.39 2.39 3.13
CA ASN A 45 10.17 3.38 2.08
C ASN A 45 11.24 4.49 2.17
N PRO A 46 12.19 4.55 1.22
CA PRO A 46 13.26 5.52 1.25
C PRO A 46 12.81 6.97 0.99
N MET A 47 11.60 7.19 0.45
CA MET A 47 11.09 8.54 0.19
C MET A 47 10.66 9.28 1.46
N ILE A 48 10.40 8.55 2.54
CA ILE A 48 9.94 9.08 3.81
C ILE A 48 10.77 8.56 5.01
N ASP A 49 11.82 7.78 4.73
CA ASP A 49 12.69 7.14 5.73
C ASP A 49 11.91 6.38 6.82
N TYR A 50 10.91 5.59 6.40
CA TYR A 50 10.04 4.89 7.34
C TYR A 50 9.59 3.51 6.82
N ALA A 51 9.42 2.55 7.75
CA ALA A 51 8.94 1.22 7.44
C ALA A 51 7.52 0.98 7.97
N TYR A 52 6.60 0.63 7.07
CA TYR A 52 5.21 0.29 7.40
C TYR A 52 4.59 -0.64 6.35
N GLY A 53 3.29 -0.94 6.43
CA GLY A 53 2.67 -1.97 5.59
C GLY A 53 2.56 -1.66 4.08
N HIS A 54 2.73 -0.41 3.66
CA HIS A 54 2.63 -0.04 2.25
C HIS A 54 3.73 -0.69 1.39
N MET A 55 3.34 -1.33 0.30
CA MET A 55 4.23 -2.09 -0.60
C MET A 55 4.99 -3.25 0.06
N GLY A 56 4.61 -3.65 1.27
CA GLY A 56 5.15 -4.83 1.93
C GLY A 56 4.79 -6.12 1.19
N ILE A 57 5.55 -7.16 1.45
CA ILE A 57 5.18 -8.51 1.00
C ILE A 57 3.93 -8.95 1.76
N ILE A 58 3.03 -9.63 1.06
CA ILE A 58 1.75 -10.03 1.62
C ILE A 58 1.63 -11.56 1.55
N LEU A 59 1.24 -12.16 2.66
CA LEU A 59 0.80 -13.54 2.71
C LEU A 59 -0.74 -13.56 2.70
N TYR A 60 -1.32 -13.84 1.54
CA TYR A 60 -2.76 -13.87 1.35
C TYR A 60 -3.37 -15.19 1.77
N HIS A 61 -4.46 -15.15 2.52
CA HIS A 61 -5.34 -16.28 2.71
C HIS A 61 -6.14 -16.53 1.42
N ARG A 62 -5.95 -17.70 0.81
CA ARG A 62 -6.47 -18.04 -0.52
C ARG A 62 -7.98 -17.90 -0.64
N GLN A 63 -8.72 -18.49 0.29
CA GLN A 63 -10.19 -18.51 0.21
C GLN A 63 -10.79 -17.12 0.32
N MET A 64 -10.26 -16.24 1.18
CA MET A 64 -10.72 -14.85 1.28
C MET A 64 -10.57 -14.10 -0.04
N VAL A 65 -9.47 -14.33 -0.79
CA VAL A 65 -9.29 -13.72 -2.11
C VAL A 65 -10.26 -14.29 -3.15
N LEU A 66 -10.57 -15.59 -3.08
CA LEU A 66 -11.53 -16.21 -4.01
C LEU A 66 -12.97 -15.76 -3.77
N ASP A 67 -13.34 -15.51 -2.52
CA ASP A 67 -14.67 -15.08 -2.12
C ASP A 67 -14.90 -13.58 -2.29
N ALA A 68 -13.85 -12.81 -2.60
CA ALA A 68 -13.92 -11.36 -2.78
C ALA A 68 -14.85 -10.98 -3.94
N LYS A 69 -15.92 -10.24 -3.64
CA LYS A 69 -16.87 -9.70 -4.63
C LYS A 69 -16.71 -8.21 -4.84
N GLU A 70 -16.46 -7.49 -3.75
CA GLU A 70 -16.31 -6.05 -3.71
C GLU A 70 -15.13 -5.66 -2.83
N TRP A 71 -14.47 -4.57 -3.14
CA TRP A 71 -13.36 -4.02 -2.35
C TRP A 71 -13.25 -2.50 -2.53
N GLY A 72 -12.66 -1.85 -1.53
CA GLY A 72 -12.40 -0.42 -1.53
C GLY A 72 -11.09 -0.02 -2.24
N PRO A 73 -10.60 1.20 -1.99
CA PRO A 73 -9.35 1.72 -2.58
C PRO A 73 -8.10 0.92 -2.23
N ASP A 74 -8.17 0.07 -1.22
CA ASP A 74 -7.11 -0.89 -0.89
C ASP A 74 -7.70 -2.31 -0.84
N PHE A 75 -7.36 -3.13 -1.85
CA PHE A 75 -7.86 -4.50 -1.93
C PHE A 75 -7.52 -5.31 -0.68
N THR A 76 -6.26 -5.27 -0.24
CA THR A 76 -5.79 -6.09 0.88
C THR A 76 -6.47 -5.70 2.18
N CYS A 77 -6.57 -4.39 2.44
CA CYS A 77 -7.15 -3.84 3.65
C CYS A 77 -8.69 -3.81 3.64
N SER A 78 -9.32 -4.23 2.55
CA SER A 78 -10.77 -4.47 2.50
C SER A 78 -11.18 -5.79 3.18
N PHE A 79 -10.22 -6.55 3.69
CA PHE A 79 -10.40 -7.81 4.40
C PHE A 79 -9.69 -7.76 5.75
N PRO A 80 -9.96 -8.72 6.67
CA PRO A 80 -9.19 -8.83 7.90
C PRO A 80 -7.69 -8.96 7.64
N VAL A 81 -6.91 -8.02 8.16
CA VAL A 81 -5.46 -7.97 8.00
C VAL A 81 -4.74 -7.98 9.34
N LYS A 82 -3.52 -8.51 9.35
CA LYS A 82 -2.60 -8.46 10.49
C LYS A 82 -1.25 -7.93 9.99
N LEU A 83 -0.79 -6.83 10.60
CA LEU A 83 0.54 -6.31 10.31
C LEU A 83 1.58 -7.13 11.06
N VAL A 84 2.56 -7.66 10.34
CA VAL A 84 3.70 -8.38 10.91
C VAL A 84 4.85 -7.39 11.11
N ASP A 85 5.36 -7.34 12.33
CA ASP A 85 6.46 -6.43 12.70
C ASP A 85 7.82 -6.97 12.24
N GLN A 86 7.94 -7.16 10.92
CA GLN A 86 9.18 -7.56 10.26
C GLN A 86 9.27 -6.80 8.93
N ILE A 87 10.43 -6.20 8.66
CA ILE A 87 10.71 -5.57 7.37
C ILE A 87 11.02 -6.67 6.36
N SER A 88 10.24 -6.75 5.30
CA SER A 88 10.37 -7.77 4.26
C SER A 88 11.16 -7.29 3.05
N ASN A 89 11.07 -5.99 2.76
CA ASN A 89 11.63 -5.42 1.54
C ASN A 89 11.81 -3.92 1.65
N THR A 90 12.62 -3.38 0.75
CA THR A 90 12.72 -1.94 0.47
C THR A 90 11.93 -1.63 -0.80
N ALA A 91 11.12 -0.56 -0.78
CA ALA A 91 10.36 -0.10 -1.94
C ALA A 91 11.29 0.46 -3.02
N ASN A 92 11.13 -0.02 -4.26
CA ASN A 92 11.96 0.39 -5.40
C ASN A 92 11.08 0.77 -6.61
N TYR A 93 10.10 1.66 -6.40
CA TYR A 93 9.10 2.08 -7.40
C TYR A 93 9.35 3.48 -7.96
N PHE A 94 10.38 4.16 -7.47
CA PHE A 94 10.61 5.59 -7.66
C PHE A 94 11.60 5.86 -8.81
N HIS A 95 11.41 5.19 -9.96
CA HIS A 95 12.35 5.28 -11.07
C HIS A 95 12.17 6.51 -11.96
N THR A 96 10.98 7.12 -11.92
CA THR A 96 10.68 8.33 -12.69
C THR A 96 9.87 9.32 -11.85
N PRO A 97 9.91 10.63 -12.18
CA PRO A 97 9.08 11.64 -11.54
C PRO A 97 7.60 11.25 -11.46
N PHE A 98 7.02 10.80 -12.56
CA PHE A 98 5.62 10.38 -12.61
C PHE A 98 5.32 9.18 -11.70
N LEU A 99 6.16 8.14 -11.70
CA LEU A 99 5.94 6.97 -10.84
C LEU A 99 6.07 7.32 -9.36
N THR A 100 6.98 8.23 -9.02
CA THR A 100 7.13 8.76 -7.66
C THR A 100 5.88 9.53 -7.23
N TYR A 101 5.44 10.48 -8.04
CA TYR A 101 4.22 11.26 -7.84
C TYR A 101 3.00 10.35 -7.69
N ARG A 102 2.80 9.43 -8.64
CA ARG A 102 1.68 8.48 -8.64
C ARG A 102 1.64 7.61 -7.39
N THR A 103 2.80 7.13 -6.94
CA THR A 103 2.88 6.32 -5.72
C THR A 103 2.48 7.12 -4.49
N ALA A 104 3.00 8.34 -4.36
CA ALA A 104 2.65 9.24 -3.27
C ALA A 104 1.15 9.61 -3.29
N PHE A 105 0.61 9.96 -4.47
CA PHE A 105 -0.80 10.29 -4.62
C PHE A 105 -1.69 9.14 -4.15
N ARG A 106 -1.48 7.93 -4.66
CA ARG A 106 -2.29 6.75 -4.33
C ARG A 106 -2.28 6.40 -2.85
N GLU A 107 -1.11 6.45 -2.24
CA GLU A 107 -0.98 6.14 -0.81
C GLU A 107 -1.59 7.23 0.05
N CYS A 108 -1.33 8.49 -0.26
CA CYS A 108 -1.81 9.61 0.54
C CYS A 108 -3.33 9.84 0.43
N VAL A 109 -3.98 9.43 -0.67
CA VAL A 109 -5.45 9.37 -0.73
C VAL A 109 -5.99 8.41 0.33
N LYS A 110 -5.41 7.22 0.47
CA LYS A 110 -5.84 6.22 1.46
C LYS A 110 -5.60 6.70 2.90
N LEU A 111 -4.40 7.25 3.16
CA LEU A 111 -4.05 7.76 4.48
C LEU A 111 -4.92 8.97 4.89
N SER A 112 -5.16 9.89 3.97
CA SER A 112 -5.89 11.13 4.22
C SER A 112 -7.40 10.90 4.38
N SER A 113 -7.97 9.92 3.66
CA SER A 113 -9.39 9.56 3.76
C SER A 113 -9.72 8.65 4.93
N ASN A 114 -8.71 8.05 5.57
CA ASN A 114 -8.88 7.00 6.59
C ASN A 114 -9.83 5.86 6.13
N CYS A 115 -9.79 5.52 4.85
CA CYS A 115 -10.71 4.53 4.26
C CYS A 115 -10.37 3.07 4.61
N ILE A 116 -9.35 2.84 5.43
CA ILE A 116 -8.95 1.52 5.90
C ILE A 116 -9.56 1.28 7.29
N ASP A 117 -10.52 0.36 7.36
CA ASP A 117 -11.17 -0.01 8.62
C ASP A 117 -10.17 -0.57 9.64
N GLY A 118 -10.32 -0.14 10.89
CA GLY A 118 -9.46 -0.60 11.99
C GLY A 118 -8.03 -0.04 11.98
N SER A 119 -7.70 0.87 11.06
CA SER A 119 -6.40 1.54 11.07
C SER A 119 -6.28 2.56 12.21
N ASP A 120 -5.06 2.75 12.71
CA ASP A 120 -4.77 3.82 13.67
C ASP A 120 -4.68 5.17 12.94
N HIS A 121 -5.74 5.98 13.09
CA HIS A 121 -5.84 7.30 12.45
C HIS A 121 -4.70 8.25 12.87
N LYS A 122 -4.18 8.13 14.10
CA LYS A 122 -3.04 8.93 14.55
C LYS A 122 -1.75 8.50 13.84
N GLN A 123 -1.56 7.20 13.67
CA GLN A 123 -0.44 6.68 12.89
C GLN A 123 -0.56 7.09 11.43
N ASN A 124 -1.74 6.99 10.83
CA ASN A 124 -2.00 7.44 9.46
C ASN A 124 -1.65 8.91 9.26
N ALA A 125 -2.05 9.79 10.19
CA ALA A 125 -1.73 11.21 10.13
C ALA A 125 -0.22 11.47 10.23
N ASN A 126 0.50 10.74 11.07
CA ASN A 126 1.95 10.84 11.18
C ASN A 126 2.65 10.42 9.88
N ILE A 127 2.25 9.29 9.30
CA ILE A 127 2.80 8.79 8.02
C ILE A 127 2.48 9.78 6.89
N LEU A 128 1.24 10.30 6.83
CA LEU A 128 0.85 11.32 5.85
C LEU A 128 1.71 12.58 5.96
N SER A 129 2.01 13.02 7.18
CA SER A 129 2.92 14.15 7.41
C SER A 129 4.32 13.89 6.86
N MET A 130 4.87 12.68 7.03
CA MET A 130 6.17 12.30 6.46
C MET A 130 6.15 12.36 4.92
N TRP A 131 5.09 11.87 4.29
CA TRP A 131 4.91 11.97 2.84
C TRP A 131 4.87 13.43 2.35
N CYS A 132 4.09 14.28 3.03
CA CYS A 132 3.93 15.69 2.66
C CYS A 132 5.18 16.54 2.93
N SER A 133 6.07 16.11 3.82
CA SER A 133 7.32 16.79 4.17
C SER A 133 8.56 16.17 3.54
N SER A 134 8.40 15.17 2.65
CA SER A 134 9.51 14.55 1.94
C SER A 134 10.36 15.58 1.18
N ASP A 135 11.69 15.40 1.19
CA ASP A 135 12.62 16.22 0.40
C ASP A 135 12.50 15.97 -1.12
N ASN A 136 11.92 14.82 -1.51
CA ASN A 136 11.67 14.54 -2.91
C ASN A 136 10.46 15.33 -3.41
N GLU A 137 10.69 16.20 -4.39
CA GLU A 137 9.68 17.11 -4.95
C GLU A 137 8.42 16.40 -5.43
N TRP A 138 8.57 15.29 -6.14
CA TRP A 138 7.43 14.55 -6.71
C TRP A 138 6.65 13.76 -5.65
N THR A 139 7.33 13.27 -4.63
CA THR A 139 6.69 12.69 -3.45
C THR A 139 5.83 13.74 -2.75
N LYS A 140 6.39 14.92 -2.50
CA LYS A 140 5.70 16.03 -1.84
C LYS A 140 4.49 16.51 -2.65
N ARG A 141 4.65 16.74 -3.95
CA ARG A 141 3.54 17.17 -4.82
C ARG A 141 2.41 16.14 -4.88
N GLY A 142 2.75 14.88 -5.12
CA GLY A 142 1.75 13.81 -5.16
C GLY A 142 0.98 13.65 -3.86
N SER A 143 1.64 13.77 -2.71
CA SER A 143 0.99 13.71 -1.40
C SER A 143 0.08 14.92 -1.13
N GLN A 144 0.49 16.13 -1.51
CA GLN A 144 -0.31 17.35 -1.36
C GLN A 144 -1.56 17.33 -2.24
N ASP A 145 -1.42 16.92 -3.50
CA ASP A 145 -2.54 16.75 -4.42
C ASP A 145 -3.53 15.69 -3.94
N ALA A 146 -3.04 14.61 -3.31
CA ALA A 146 -3.88 13.59 -2.71
C ALA A 146 -4.72 14.13 -1.55
N VAL A 147 -4.09 14.90 -0.65
CA VAL A 147 -4.79 15.55 0.47
C VAL A 147 -5.86 16.51 -0.05
N GLN A 148 -5.53 17.29 -1.08
CA GLN A 148 -6.50 18.22 -1.68
C GLN A 148 -7.64 17.47 -2.35
N HIS A 149 -7.35 16.40 -3.11
CA HIS A 149 -8.35 15.54 -3.74
C HIS A 149 -9.39 15.00 -2.74
N VAL A 150 -8.92 14.51 -1.58
CA VAL A 150 -9.81 14.02 -0.52
C VAL A 150 -10.62 15.15 0.12
N LYS A 151 -10.02 16.32 0.39
CA LYS A 151 -10.71 17.50 0.91
C LYS A 151 -11.83 18.00 0.00
N ASP A 152 -11.60 17.92 -1.32
CA ASP A 152 -12.56 18.33 -2.34
C ASP A 152 -13.69 17.29 -2.57
N GLY A 153 -13.70 16.18 -1.81
CA GLY A 153 -14.67 15.10 -1.96
C GLY A 153 -14.47 14.26 -3.21
N GLY A 154 -13.24 14.17 -3.71
CA GLY A 154 -12.90 13.38 -4.88
C GLY A 154 -13.15 11.89 -4.69
N ASP A 155 -13.46 11.19 -5.79
CA ASP A 155 -13.68 9.74 -5.76
C ASP A 155 -12.39 8.99 -5.41
N LEU A 156 -12.41 8.24 -4.30
CA LEU A 156 -11.25 7.48 -3.81
C LEU A 156 -10.83 6.38 -4.79
N MET A 157 -11.74 5.86 -5.63
CA MET A 157 -11.42 4.83 -6.61
C MET A 157 -10.56 5.34 -7.78
N GLN A 158 -10.47 6.66 -7.95
CA GLN A 158 -9.58 7.27 -8.96
C GLN A 158 -8.09 7.00 -8.70
N VAL A 159 -7.71 6.45 -7.53
CA VAL A 159 -6.35 5.93 -7.30
C VAL A 159 -5.94 4.80 -8.26
N PHE A 160 -6.90 4.15 -8.92
CA PHE A 160 -6.66 3.13 -9.93
C PHE A 160 -6.67 3.69 -11.35
N ASP A 161 -7.16 4.89 -11.56
CA ASP A 161 -7.21 5.54 -12.87
C ASP A 161 -5.86 6.18 -13.22
N TRP A 162 -5.16 5.52 -14.16
CA TRP A 162 -3.86 5.98 -14.62
C TRP A 162 -3.95 7.35 -15.30
N GLN A 163 -4.94 7.54 -16.19
CA GLN A 163 -5.09 8.77 -16.96
C GLN A 163 -5.46 9.96 -16.07
N PHE A 164 -6.32 9.72 -15.08
CA PHE A 164 -6.65 10.73 -14.09
C PHE A 164 -5.40 11.21 -13.34
N ILE A 165 -4.57 10.28 -12.83
CA ILE A 165 -3.35 10.65 -12.08
C ILE A 165 -2.34 11.33 -13.02
N GLU A 166 -2.23 10.89 -14.27
CA GLU A 166 -1.36 11.51 -15.27
C GLU A 166 -1.80 12.95 -15.59
N SER A 167 -3.10 13.21 -15.68
CA SER A 167 -3.62 14.58 -15.87
C SER A 167 -3.30 15.49 -14.69
N LYS A 168 -3.37 14.99 -13.47
CA LYS A 168 -2.97 15.72 -12.27
C LYS A 168 -1.46 16.04 -12.26
N TYR A 169 -0.64 15.06 -12.60
CA TYR A 169 0.81 15.24 -12.74
C TYR A 169 1.14 16.26 -13.83
N GLY A 170 0.43 16.26 -14.95
CA GLY A 170 0.62 17.18 -16.08
C GLY A 170 0.44 18.66 -15.75
N VAL A 171 -0.24 19.00 -14.65
CA VAL A 171 -0.34 20.39 -14.16
C VAL A 171 1.01 20.94 -13.68
N TRP A 172 1.96 20.06 -13.37
CA TRP A 172 3.26 20.40 -12.79
C TRP A 172 4.41 20.46 -13.80
N ILE A 173 4.18 20.04 -15.04
CA ILE A 173 5.18 20.02 -16.13
C ILE A 173 4.77 20.94 -17.29
#